data_449686e34bc5886e7c797b0c0ad1ef26
#
_entry.id   449686e34bc5886e7c797b0c0ad1ef26
#
_cell.length_a   1.000
_cell.length_b   1.000
_cell.length_c   1.000
_cell.angle_alpha   90.00
_cell.angle_beta   90.00
_cell.angle_gamma   90.00
#
_symmetry.space_group_name_H-M   'P 1'
#
loop_
_entity.id
_entity.type
_entity.pdbx_description
1 polymer ?
#
loop_
_entity_poly.entity_id
_entity_poly.type
_entity_poly.pdbx_seq_one_letter_code
_entity_poly.pdbx_strand_id
1 'polypeptide(L)'
;MKLLMADYNKKIVITGGAGFIGSHVVRLFVNKYPEYQIFNLDALTYAGNLENIADIEKNENYHFVKGDITDGDFIYDLFQKEQFDGVIHLAAESHVDRSITDPLAFVKTNVIGTMNLLNAAKSIWAANYEGKRFYHISTDEVYGSLGATGLFTETTPYDPNSPYSASKASSDHFVRAYGETYGLPYVITNCSNNY
;
A
#
# COMPACT_ATOMS: atom_id res chain seq x y z
N MET A 1 30.58 23.49 -9.72
CA MET A 1 29.61 22.75 -10.52
C MET A 1 28.39 22.54 -9.62
N LYS A 2 27.31 23.38 -9.76
CA LYS A 2 26.06 23.15 -9.05
C LYS A 2 25.46 21.87 -9.61
N LEU A 3 25.35 20.81 -8.80
CA LEU A 3 24.42 19.73 -9.13
C LEU A 3 23.05 20.36 -9.31
N LEU A 4 22.52 20.29 -10.53
CA LEU A 4 21.11 20.54 -10.77
C LEU A 4 20.36 19.47 -9.98
N MET A 5 19.75 19.85 -8.85
CA MET A 5 18.78 18.97 -8.19
C MET A 5 17.69 18.71 -9.22
N ALA A 6 17.44 17.45 -9.54
CA ALA A 6 16.32 17.08 -10.38
C ALA A 6 15.03 17.61 -9.73
N ASP A 7 14.29 18.45 -10.46
CA ASP A 7 12.99 18.95 -10.01
C ASP A 7 12.00 17.79 -10.10
N TYR A 8 11.81 17.08 -8.99
CA TYR A 8 10.85 16.00 -8.93
C TYR A 8 9.43 16.55 -8.79
N ASN A 9 8.54 16.08 -9.67
CA ASN A 9 7.17 16.56 -9.74
C ASN A 9 6.25 15.96 -8.68
N LYS A 10 6.57 14.74 -8.20
CA LYS A 10 5.78 14.00 -7.19
C LYS A 10 6.65 13.13 -6.31
N LYS A 11 6.19 12.93 -5.08
CA LYS A 11 6.71 11.92 -4.16
C LYS A 11 5.67 10.84 -3.92
N ILE A 12 6.00 9.61 -4.26
CA ILE A 12 5.10 8.47 -4.11
C ILE A 12 5.71 7.49 -3.10
N VAL A 13 4.95 7.14 -2.07
CA VAL A 13 5.32 6.03 -1.19
C VAL A 13 4.64 4.74 -1.62
N ILE A 14 5.43 3.68 -1.78
CA ILE A 14 4.97 2.32 -2.09
C ILE A 14 5.31 1.46 -0.88
N THR A 15 4.30 0.91 -0.23
CA THR A 15 4.51 0.06 0.95
C THR A 15 4.55 -1.41 0.55
N GLY A 16 5.40 -2.21 1.22
CA GLY A 16 5.59 -3.62 0.88
C GLY A 16 6.40 -3.82 -0.41
N GLY A 17 7.23 -2.82 -0.78
CA GLY A 17 7.93 -2.83 -2.06
C GLY A 17 9.16 -3.73 -2.13
N ALA A 18 9.55 -4.41 -1.06
CA ALA A 18 10.56 -5.47 -1.08
C ALA A 18 9.93 -6.87 -1.24
N GLY A 19 8.59 -6.98 -1.22
CA GLY A 19 7.84 -8.20 -1.46
C GLY A 19 7.73 -8.55 -2.95
N PHE A 20 7.07 -9.69 -3.25
CA PHE A 20 6.93 -10.19 -4.63
C PHE A 20 6.24 -9.17 -5.55
N ILE A 21 4.98 -8.84 -5.31
CA ILE A 21 4.24 -7.90 -6.17
C ILE A 21 4.83 -6.49 -6.05
N GLY A 22 5.13 -6.06 -4.82
CA GLY A 22 5.60 -4.71 -4.54
C GLY A 22 6.90 -4.36 -5.27
N SER A 23 7.86 -5.30 -5.39
CA SER A 23 9.12 -5.07 -6.10
C SER A 23 8.93 -4.76 -7.59
N HIS A 24 7.96 -5.42 -8.22
CA HIS A 24 7.60 -5.13 -9.61
C HIS A 24 6.94 -3.76 -9.77
N VAL A 25 6.09 -3.37 -8.81
CA VAL A 25 5.47 -2.03 -8.81
C VAL A 25 6.51 -0.94 -8.60
N VAL A 26 7.42 -1.10 -7.62
CA VAL A 26 8.51 -0.16 -7.37
C VAL A 26 9.38 -0.01 -8.62
N ARG A 27 9.83 -1.12 -9.20
CA ARG A 27 10.64 -1.12 -10.42
C ARG A 27 9.94 -0.42 -11.59
N LEU A 28 8.64 -0.70 -11.77
CA LEU A 28 7.84 -0.04 -12.79
C LEU A 28 7.84 1.48 -12.61
N PHE A 29 7.58 1.95 -11.39
CA PHE A 29 7.49 3.39 -11.12
C PHE A 29 8.85 4.09 -11.23
N VAL A 30 9.91 3.51 -10.71
CA VAL A 30 11.28 4.05 -10.80
C VAL A 30 11.70 4.23 -12.26
N ASN A 31 11.45 3.24 -13.12
CA ASN A 31 11.89 3.26 -14.50
C ASN A 31 10.97 4.10 -15.42
N LYS A 32 9.65 4.08 -15.16
CA LYS A 32 8.68 4.72 -16.03
C LYS A 32 8.48 6.21 -15.73
N TYR A 33 8.69 6.63 -14.48
CA TYR A 33 8.46 7.99 -14.01
C TYR A 33 9.75 8.56 -13.37
N PRO A 34 10.81 8.82 -14.16
CA PRO A 34 12.08 9.32 -13.61
C PRO A 34 11.95 10.69 -12.95
N GLU A 35 10.88 11.44 -13.25
CA GLU A 35 10.54 12.71 -12.64
C GLU A 35 9.80 12.57 -11.29
N TYR A 36 9.55 11.35 -10.80
CA TYR A 36 8.96 11.11 -9.48
C TYR A 36 10.02 10.60 -8.50
N GLN A 37 9.95 10.99 -7.25
CA GLN A 37 10.67 10.30 -6.16
C GLN A 37 9.84 9.13 -5.67
N ILE A 38 10.42 7.95 -5.66
CA ILE A 38 9.77 6.71 -5.25
C ILE A 38 10.36 6.25 -3.93
N PHE A 39 9.54 6.26 -2.90
CA PHE A 39 9.89 5.79 -1.57
C PHE A 39 9.33 4.39 -1.36
N ASN A 40 10.21 3.42 -1.21
CA ASN A 40 9.85 2.04 -0.93
C ASN A 40 9.90 1.82 0.59
N LEU A 41 8.73 1.79 1.23
CA LEU A 41 8.58 1.53 2.66
C LEU A 41 8.32 0.05 2.90
N ASP A 42 9.24 -0.64 3.57
CA ASP A 42 9.11 -2.06 3.88
C ASP A 42 9.70 -2.40 5.25
N ALA A 43 9.02 -3.23 6.01
CA ALA A 43 9.49 -3.68 7.32
C ALA A 43 10.57 -4.78 7.23
N LEU A 44 10.75 -5.38 6.04
CA LEU A 44 11.63 -6.53 5.79
C LEU A 44 11.30 -7.70 6.73
N THR A 45 10.03 -8.05 6.80
CA THR A 45 9.57 -9.27 7.45
C THR A 45 9.92 -10.49 6.60
N TYR A 46 9.32 -11.65 6.87
CA TYR A 46 9.63 -12.89 6.16
C TYR A 46 9.44 -12.84 4.62
N ALA A 47 8.59 -11.94 4.12
CA ALA A 47 8.30 -11.79 2.69
C ALA A 47 9.12 -10.71 1.99
N GLY A 48 9.78 -9.83 2.75
CA GLY A 48 10.58 -8.73 2.21
C GLY A 48 12.02 -9.14 1.95
N ASN A 49 12.51 -8.94 0.71
CA ASN A 49 13.90 -9.21 0.33
C ASN A 49 14.42 -8.10 -0.58
N LEU A 50 15.49 -7.40 -0.18
CA LEU A 50 16.10 -6.32 -0.95
C LEU A 50 16.72 -6.79 -2.27
N GLU A 51 17.09 -8.07 -2.39
CA GLU A 51 17.55 -8.63 -3.67
C GLU A 51 16.51 -8.50 -4.78
N ASN A 52 15.21 -8.45 -4.43
CA ASN A 52 14.13 -8.25 -5.40
C ASN A 52 14.20 -6.92 -6.13
N ILE A 53 14.95 -5.94 -5.61
CA ILE A 53 15.05 -4.56 -6.10
C ILE A 53 16.49 -4.09 -6.29
N ALA A 54 17.46 -5.01 -6.25
CA ALA A 54 18.89 -4.70 -6.37
C ALA A 54 19.25 -3.98 -7.69
N ASP A 55 18.50 -4.27 -8.76
CA ASP A 55 18.67 -3.66 -10.07
C ASP A 55 18.33 -2.16 -10.14
N ILE A 56 17.54 -1.66 -9.20
CA ILE A 56 17.11 -0.25 -9.15
C ILE A 56 17.63 0.52 -7.94
N GLU A 57 18.36 -0.12 -7.03
CA GLU A 57 18.78 0.50 -5.75
C GLU A 57 19.61 1.77 -5.91
N LYS A 58 20.32 1.89 -7.06
CA LYS A 58 21.22 3.01 -7.36
C LYS A 58 20.55 4.15 -8.17
N ASN A 59 19.27 4.01 -8.49
CA ASN A 59 18.56 5.05 -9.21
C ASN A 59 18.38 6.28 -8.32
N GLU A 60 18.67 7.46 -8.83
CA GLU A 60 18.62 8.73 -8.07
C GLU A 60 17.21 9.06 -7.53
N ASN A 61 16.17 8.56 -8.20
CA ASN A 61 14.77 8.77 -7.84
C ASN A 61 14.20 7.67 -6.92
N TYR A 62 15.01 6.69 -6.50
CA TYR A 62 14.64 5.59 -5.61
C TYR A 62 15.15 5.82 -4.19
N HIS A 63 14.28 5.61 -3.20
CA HIS A 63 14.61 5.72 -1.78
C HIS A 63 14.04 4.53 -1.01
N PHE A 64 14.89 3.77 -0.36
CA PHE A 64 14.45 2.71 0.55
C PHE A 64 14.27 3.26 1.96
N VAL A 65 13.13 2.94 2.57
CA VAL A 65 12.81 3.29 3.96
C VAL A 65 12.45 2.01 4.70
N LYS A 66 13.28 1.61 5.66
CA LYS A 66 12.93 0.50 6.56
C LYS A 66 11.97 0.99 7.63
N GLY A 67 10.77 0.43 7.70
CA GLY A 67 9.79 0.80 8.72
C GLY A 67 8.54 -0.08 8.65
N ASP A 68 7.86 -0.15 9.78
CA ASP A 68 6.63 -0.93 9.93
C ASP A 68 5.41 0.02 9.89
N ILE A 69 4.42 -0.29 9.04
CA ILE A 69 3.19 0.50 8.94
C ILE A 69 2.36 0.45 10.22
N THR A 70 2.60 -0.49 11.12
CA THR A 70 1.92 -0.58 12.41
C THR A 70 2.44 0.43 13.45
N ASP A 71 3.62 1.03 13.22
CA ASP A 71 4.16 2.12 14.01
C ASP A 71 3.57 3.46 13.54
N GLY A 72 2.49 3.88 14.20
CA GLY A 72 1.74 5.07 13.83
C GLY A 72 2.54 6.37 13.94
N ASP A 73 3.40 6.49 14.94
CA ASP A 73 4.23 7.69 15.16
C ASP A 73 5.29 7.80 14.06
N PHE A 74 5.98 6.69 13.75
CA PHE A 74 6.94 6.64 12.65
C PHE A 74 6.29 7.00 11.30
N ILE A 75 5.11 6.45 11.00
CA ILE A 75 4.38 6.74 9.75
C ILE A 75 3.97 8.21 9.70
N TYR A 76 3.44 8.75 10.79
CA TYR A 76 3.08 10.16 10.85
C TYR A 76 4.29 11.07 10.59
N ASP A 77 5.41 10.84 11.27
CA ASP A 77 6.62 11.64 11.12
C ASP A 77 7.21 11.53 9.70
N LEU A 78 7.21 10.34 9.11
CA LEU A 78 7.65 10.12 7.74
C LEU A 78 6.81 10.92 6.74
N PHE A 79 5.49 10.90 6.88
CA PHE A 79 4.59 11.65 6.00
C PHE A 79 4.74 13.17 6.18
N GLN A 80 4.90 13.64 7.43
CA GLN A 80 5.15 15.06 7.70
C GLN A 80 6.47 15.52 7.10
N LYS A 81 7.51 14.72 7.18
CA LYS A 81 8.83 15.03 6.62
C LYS A 81 8.83 15.04 5.10
N GLU A 82 8.32 14.00 4.49
CA GLU A 82 8.47 13.79 3.04
C GLU A 82 7.34 14.42 2.21
N GLN A 83 6.16 14.69 2.80
CA GLN A 83 5.03 15.34 2.12
C GLN A 83 4.60 14.58 0.85
N PHE A 84 4.30 13.29 0.96
CA PHE A 84 3.94 12.45 -0.18
C PHE A 84 2.72 12.95 -0.95
N ASP A 85 2.74 12.78 -2.27
CA ASP A 85 1.62 13.08 -3.16
C ASP A 85 0.72 11.86 -3.41
N GLY A 86 1.27 10.67 -3.26
CA GLY A 86 0.55 9.43 -3.47
C GLY A 86 1.03 8.30 -2.58
N VAL A 87 0.10 7.41 -2.27
CA VAL A 87 0.35 6.15 -1.56
C VAL A 87 -0.08 5.00 -2.45
N ILE A 88 0.81 4.02 -2.65
CA ILE A 88 0.47 2.71 -3.24
C ILE A 88 0.69 1.67 -2.15
N HIS A 89 -0.41 1.17 -1.61
CA HIS A 89 -0.38 0.35 -0.41
C HIS A 89 -0.51 -1.15 -0.73
N LEU A 90 0.66 -1.85 -0.70
CA LEU A 90 0.74 -3.30 -0.90
C LEU A 90 1.19 -4.06 0.36
N ALA A 91 1.77 -3.36 1.37
CA ALA A 91 2.18 -4.02 2.60
C ALA A 91 0.99 -4.71 3.28
N ALA A 92 1.09 -6.00 3.50
CA ALA A 92 0.07 -6.80 4.14
C ALA A 92 0.64 -8.12 4.68
N GLU A 93 0.04 -8.66 5.72
CA GLU A 93 0.08 -10.09 5.97
C GLU A 93 -0.88 -10.78 4.98
N SER A 94 -0.40 -11.78 4.22
CA SER A 94 -1.15 -12.32 3.06
C SER A 94 -1.34 -13.84 3.06
N HIS A 95 -0.67 -14.60 3.94
CA HIS A 95 -0.79 -16.05 3.96
C HIS A 95 -2.02 -16.52 4.74
N VAL A 96 -3.01 -17.08 4.06
CA VAL A 96 -4.27 -17.55 4.66
C VAL A 96 -4.02 -18.52 5.82
N ASP A 97 -3.17 -19.55 5.65
CA ASP A 97 -2.89 -20.53 6.70
C ASP A 97 -2.30 -19.88 7.97
N ARG A 98 -1.44 -18.86 7.81
CA ARG A 98 -0.94 -18.10 8.95
C ARG A 98 -2.02 -17.28 9.63
N SER A 99 -3.01 -16.80 8.90
CA SER A 99 -4.12 -16.06 9.49
C SER A 99 -4.98 -16.88 10.42
N ILE A 100 -5.02 -18.21 10.19
CA ILE A 100 -5.76 -19.15 11.06
C ILE A 100 -5.04 -19.32 12.41
N THR A 101 -3.70 -19.33 12.38
CA THR A 101 -2.87 -19.54 13.59
C THR A 101 -2.62 -18.26 14.38
N ASP A 102 -2.49 -17.11 13.70
CA ASP A 102 -2.27 -15.80 14.33
C ASP A 102 -3.12 -14.70 13.65
N PRO A 103 -4.43 -14.66 13.88
CA PRO A 103 -5.31 -13.67 13.28
C PRO A 103 -5.01 -12.24 13.74
N LEU A 104 -4.43 -12.04 14.93
CA LEU A 104 -4.13 -10.71 15.45
C LEU A 104 -3.00 -10.02 14.68
N ALA A 105 -2.02 -10.74 14.16
CA ALA A 105 -0.99 -10.18 13.29
C ALA A 105 -1.63 -9.58 12.03
N PHE A 106 -2.65 -10.23 11.47
CA PHE A 106 -3.39 -9.75 10.30
C PHE A 106 -4.22 -8.50 10.62
N VAL A 107 -4.86 -8.45 11.78
CA VAL A 107 -5.57 -7.22 12.22
C VAL A 107 -4.58 -6.07 12.39
N LYS A 108 -3.44 -6.29 13.04
CA LYS A 108 -2.42 -5.26 13.26
C LYS A 108 -1.90 -4.72 11.92
N THR A 109 -1.42 -5.58 11.05
CA THR A 109 -0.81 -5.16 9.79
C THR A 109 -1.86 -4.63 8.82
N ASN A 110 -2.89 -5.42 8.52
CA ASN A 110 -3.81 -5.10 7.42
C ASN A 110 -4.83 -4.02 7.81
N VAL A 111 -5.24 -3.96 9.08
CA VAL A 111 -6.24 -2.97 9.52
C VAL A 111 -5.56 -1.77 10.16
N ILE A 112 -4.80 -1.95 11.25
CA ILE A 112 -4.20 -0.83 11.98
C ILE A 112 -3.14 -0.15 11.11
N GLY A 113 -2.27 -0.92 10.41
CA GLY A 113 -1.28 -0.37 9.48
C GLY A 113 -1.93 0.46 8.37
N THR A 114 -3.03 -0.02 7.76
CA THR A 114 -3.79 0.76 6.76
C THR A 114 -4.35 2.03 7.37
N MET A 115 -4.91 1.98 8.58
CA MET A 115 -5.44 3.17 9.27
C MET A 115 -4.34 4.21 9.57
N ASN A 116 -3.14 3.78 9.97
CA ASN A 116 -2.01 4.68 10.18
C ASN A 116 -1.65 5.44 8.90
N LEU A 117 -1.56 4.73 7.76
CA LEU A 117 -1.30 5.36 6.45
C LEU A 117 -2.42 6.32 6.05
N LEU A 118 -3.70 5.94 6.25
CA LEU A 118 -4.85 6.81 5.96
C LEU A 118 -4.84 8.08 6.82
N ASN A 119 -4.56 7.95 8.12
CA ASN A 119 -4.46 9.09 9.03
C ASN A 119 -3.32 10.03 8.64
N ALA A 120 -2.14 9.48 8.32
CA ALA A 120 -0.99 10.25 7.89
C ALA A 120 -1.27 10.97 6.57
N ALA A 121 -1.82 10.27 5.56
CA ALA A 121 -2.20 10.87 4.28
C ALA A 121 -3.23 11.99 4.47
N LYS A 122 -4.29 11.74 5.25
CA LYS A 122 -5.28 12.76 5.58
C LYS A 122 -4.65 13.99 6.23
N SER A 123 -3.71 13.81 7.16
CA SER A 123 -3.10 14.91 7.91
C SER A 123 -2.32 15.88 7.02
N ILE A 124 -1.62 15.36 5.99
CA ILE A 124 -0.82 16.19 5.07
C ILE A 124 -1.62 16.69 3.85
N TRP A 125 -2.73 16.01 3.48
CA TRP A 125 -3.54 16.36 2.30
C TRP A 125 -4.78 17.20 2.63
N ALA A 126 -5.13 17.36 3.90
CA ALA A 126 -6.39 18.01 4.32
C ALA A 126 -6.60 19.42 3.74
N ALA A 127 -5.53 20.14 3.42
CA ALA A 127 -5.61 21.47 2.82
C ALA A 127 -5.92 21.43 1.31
N ASN A 128 -5.49 20.40 0.61
CA ASN A 128 -5.73 20.24 -0.83
C ASN A 128 -5.53 18.78 -1.26
N TYR A 129 -6.58 18.19 -1.82
CA TYR A 129 -6.56 16.83 -2.37
C TYR A 129 -6.23 16.77 -3.87
N GLU A 130 -6.04 17.91 -4.54
CA GLU A 130 -5.73 17.94 -5.97
C GLU A 130 -4.41 17.20 -6.27
N GLY A 131 -4.44 16.28 -7.23
CA GLY A 131 -3.28 15.49 -7.63
C GLY A 131 -2.85 14.42 -6.62
N LYS A 132 -3.56 14.26 -5.49
CA LYS A 132 -3.29 13.23 -4.47
C LYS A 132 -4.04 11.94 -4.78
N ARG A 133 -3.50 10.80 -4.31
CA ARG A 133 -4.16 9.49 -4.45
C ARG A 133 -3.68 8.48 -3.40
N PHE A 134 -4.64 7.86 -2.75
CA PHE A 134 -4.41 6.66 -1.94
C PHE A 134 -4.87 5.44 -2.72
N TYR A 135 -3.92 4.62 -3.20
CA TYR A 135 -4.19 3.42 -3.97
C TYR A 135 -3.99 2.20 -3.07
N HIS A 136 -5.09 1.53 -2.74
CA HIS A 136 -5.13 0.35 -1.87
C HIS A 136 -5.25 -0.93 -2.70
N ILE A 137 -4.29 -1.84 -2.53
CA ILE A 137 -4.31 -3.15 -3.18
C ILE A 137 -4.96 -4.14 -2.22
N SER A 138 -6.14 -4.62 -2.60
CA SER A 138 -6.90 -5.64 -1.90
C SER A 138 -6.87 -6.97 -2.66
N THR A 139 -7.78 -7.87 -2.34
CA THR A 139 -7.88 -9.23 -2.87
C THR A 139 -9.31 -9.56 -3.28
N ASP A 140 -9.48 -10.44 -4.25
CA ASP A 140 -10.78 -11.00 -4.62
C ASP A 140 -11.37 -11.90 -3.52
N GLU A 141 -10.55 -12.40 -2.59
CA GLU A 141 -11.02 -13.20 -1.45
C GLU A 141 -12.00 -12.46 -0.53
N VAL A 142 -12.07 -11.12 -0.61
CA VAL A 142 -13.07 -10.35 0.13
C VAL A 142 -14.51 -10.63 -0.34
N TYR A 143 -14.67 -11.17 -1.55
CA TYR A 143 -15.97 -11.55 -2.11
C TYR A 143 -16.42 -12.97 -1.78
N GLY A 144 -15.57 -13.74 -1.06
CA GLY A 144 -15.87 -15.13 -0.72
C GLY A 144 -15.54 -16.12 -1.84
N SER A 145 -16.39 -17.12 -2.02
CA SER A 145 -16.16 -18.19 -3.00
C SER A 145 -17.07 -18.04 -4.21
N LEU A 146 -16.49 -18.07 -5.40
CA LEU A 146 -17.24 -18.28 -6.64
C LEU A 146 -17.72 -19.74 -6.72
N GLY A 147 -18.96 -19.94 -7.22
CA GLY A 147 -19.42 -21.26 -7.62
C GLY A 147 -18.65 -21.80 -8.84
N ALA A 148 -19.22 -22.81 -9.49
CA ALA A 148 -18.62 -23.44 -10.68
C ALA A 148 -18.52 -22.50 -11.91
N THR A 149 -19.27 -21.41 -11.92
CA THR A 149 -19.33 -20.42 -12.99
C THR A 149 -19.57 -19.03 -12.42
N GLY A 150 -19.21 -17.99 -13.18
CA GLY A 150 -19.44 -16.60 -12.82
C GLY A 150 -18.14 -15.82 -12.67
N LEU A 151 -18.29 -14.55 -12.35
CA LEU A 151 -17.20 -13.60 -12.10
C LEU A 151 -17.59 -12.70 -10.93
N PHE A 152 -16.62 -12.28 -10.13
CA PHE A 152 -16.80 -11.15 -9.22
C PHE A 152 -16.87 -9.85 -10.01
N THR A 153 -17.68 -8.93 -9.55
CA THR A 153 -17.82 -7.58 -10.11
C THR A 153 -17.72 -6.55 -8.98
N GLU A 154 -17.64 -5.29 -9.33
CA GLU A 154 -17.59 -4.18 -8.36
C GLU A 154 -18.84 -4.06 -7.49
N THR A 155 -19.93 -4.71 -7.90
CA THR A 155 -21.22 -4.76 -7.17
C THR A 155 -21.41 -6.04 -6.36
N THR A 156 -20.47 -7.00 -6.45
CA THR A 156 -20.53 -8.22 -5.64
C THR A 156 -20.41 -7.87 -4.15
N PRO A 157 -21.33 -8.33 -3.29
CA PRO A 157 -21.22 -8.13 -1.86
C PRO A 157 -19.97 -8.80 -1.29
N TYR A 158 -19.37 -8.20 -0.26
CA TYR A 158 -18.28 -8.82 0.48
C TYR A 158 -18.81 -9.97 1.34
N ASP A 159 -18.13 -11.12 1.26
CA ASP A 159 -18.41 -12.34 2.02
C ASP A 159 -17.10 -13.05 2.42
N PRO A 160 -16.20 -12.38 3.20
CA PRO A 160 -14.90 -12.92 3.54
C PRO A 160 -15.01 -14.13 4.46
N ASN A 161 -14.32 -15.23 4.12
CA ASN A 161 -14.44 -16.53 4.80
C ASN A 161 -13.16 -16.97 5.54
N SER A 162 -12.14 -16.11 5.62
CA SER A 162 -10.90 -16.36 6.36
C SER A 162 -10.51 -15.13 7.21
N PRO A 163 -9.69 -15.28 8.29
CA PRO A 163 -9.17 -14.12 9.00
C PRO A 163 -8.38 -13.17 8.11
N TYR A 164 -7.64 -13.68 7.12
CA TYR A 164 -6.97 -12.87 6.11
C TYR A 164 -7.98 -12.04 5.31
N SER A 165 -8.94 -12.69 4.64
CA SER A 165 -9.91 -11.98 3.81
C SER A 165 -10.78 -11.02 4.62
N ALA A 166 -11.14 -11.38 5.87
CA ALA A 166 -11.82 -10.48 6.80
C ALA A 166 -11.00 -9.24 7.15
N SER A 167 -9.68 -9.39 7.36
CA SER A 167 -8.79 -8.26 7.63
C SER A 167 -8.66 -7.34 6.41
N LYS A 168 -8.60 -7.90 5.18
CA LYS A 168 -8.56 -7.13 3.93
C LYS A 168 -9.89 -6.42 3.67
N ALA A 169 -11.03 -7.11 3.85
CA ALA A 169 -12.35 -6.49 3.74
C ALA A 169 -12.51 -5.33 4.74
N SER A 170 -12.01 -5.50 5.98
CA SER A 170 -12.02 -4.44 6.98
C SER A 170 -11.21 -3.23 6.53
N SER A 171 -10.00 -3.42 6.00
CA SER A 171 -9.18 -2.32 5.47
C SER A 171 -9.84 -1.61 4.29
N ASP A 172 -10.48 -2.35 3.37
CA ASP A 172 -11.24 -1.77 2.26
C ASP A 172 -12.38 -0.87 2.75
N HIS A 173 -13.10 -1.31 3.78
CA HIS A 173 -14.15 -0.51 4.39
C HIS A 173 -13.61 0.77 5.04
N PHE A 174 -12.44 0.73 5.70
CA PHE A 174 -11.81 1.93 6.22
C PHE A 174 -11.37 2.88 5.11
N VAL A 175 -10.77 2.39 4.01
CA VAL A 175 -10.41 3.22 2.86
C VAL A 175 -11.63 3.93 2.30
N ARG A 176 -12.75 3.21 2.09
CA ARG A 176 -14.03 3.80 1.66
C ARG A 176 -14.56 4.83 2.64
N ALA A 177 -14.56 4.50 3.94
CA ALA A 177 -15.04 5.41 4.98
C ALA A 177 -14.24 6.73 5.02
N TYR A 178 -12.91 6.67 4.79
CA TYR A 178 -12.08 7.87 4.70
C TYR A 178 -12.40 8.71 3.46
N GLY A 179 -12.70 8.06 2.34
CA GLY A 179 -13.19 8.75 1.14
C GLY A 179 -14.52 9.46 1.39
N GLU A 180 -15.50 8.75 1.90
CA GLU A 180 -16.85 9.29 2.13
C GLU A 180 -16.89 10.34 3.24
N THR A 181 -16.14 10.14 4.33
CA THR A 181 -16.20 11.03 5.50
C THR A 181 -15.32 12.26 5.36
N TYR A 182 -14.12 12.10 4.78
CA TYR A 182 -13.10 13.16 4.72
C TYR A 182 -12.79 13.63 3.30
N GLY A 183 -13.40 13.03 2.27
CA GLY A 183 -13.12 13.35 0.87
C GLY A 183 -11.73 12.86 0.39
N LEU A 184 -11.08 11.94 1.11
CA LEU A 184 -9.76 11.44 0.75
C LEU A 184 -9.84 10.71 -0.61
N PRO A 185 -9.06 11.12 -1.64
CA PRO A 185 -9.12 10.51 -2.94
C PRO A 185 -8.49 9.12 -2.93
N TYR A 186 -9.28 8.09 -3.18
CA TYR A 186 -8.81 6.71 -3.14
C TYR A 186 -9.14 5.90 -4.39
N VAL A 187 -8.45 4.79 -4.54
CA VAL A 187 -8.77 3.67 -5.45
C VAL A 187 -8.54 2.38 -4.67
N ILE A 188 -9.44 1.42 -4.80
CA ILE A 188 -9.28 0.05 -4.31
C ILE A 188 -9.28 -0.88 -5.52
N THR A 189 -8.33 -1.82 -5.56
CA THR A 189 -8.33 -2.92 -6.54
C THR A 189 -8.33 -4.25 -5.82
N ASN A 190 -9.15 -5.16 -6.30
CA ASN A 190 -9.26 -6.50 -5.76
C ASN A 190 -8.58 -7.47 -6.74
N CYS A 191 -7.31 -7.78 -6.47
CA CYS A 191 -6.52 -8.66 -7.31
C CYS A 191 -6.83 -10.12 -7.01
N SER A 192 -6.87 -10.96 -8.03
CA SER A 192 -6.71 -12.41 -7.88
C SER A 192 -5.22 -12.77 -7.81
N ASN A 193 -4.87 -14.05 -7.95
CA ASN A 193 -3.48 -14.50 -7.89
C ASN A 193 -2.60 -13.86 -8.98
N ASN A 194 -1.38 -13.47 -8.57
CA ASN A 194 -0.36 -12.93 -9.45
C ASN A 194 0.77 -13.95 -9.60
N TYR A 195 1.33 -14.07 -10.80
CA TYR A 195 2.35 -15.05 -11.16
C TYR A 195 3.61 -14.37 -11.73
#